data_c1c9015441c5670d9e4247aa8de8aabd
#
_entry.id   c1c9015441c5670d9e4247aa8de8aabd
#
_cell.length_a   1.000
_cell.length_b   1.000
_cell.length_c   1.000
_cell.angle_alpha   90.00
_cell.angle_beta   90.00
_cell.angle_gamma   90.00
#
_symmetry.space_group_name_H-M   'P 1'
#
loop_
_entity.id
_entity.type
_entity.pdbx_description
1 polymer ?
#
loop_
_entity_poly.entity_id
_entity_poly.type
_entity_poly.pdbx_seq_one_letter_code
_entity_poly.pdbx_strand_id
1 'polypeptide(L)'
;MKISLIQPSRNNLKYLKWSYDAIRKNQGNHTVQICVADDASTDGTWEWCQERMKNDKHFSAILNDTGKRLGHTILYDRLVNEVAEHDVCMIYHADMYLCPGALDAIEKHMYTTIDAGDNGERWKSKKTIVSLTRIEPPLHPDGPEKILWDGGVEPEEFKEAELLSNLSKFTQQDKTTEGIFAPWAFWKSDFQEIGGHDPLYAPQSKEDSDIFNRFHLNGVKFIQTWEGFVYHMTCRGSRRNTADKATSIYQDSPEWLEQNK
;
A
#
# COMPACT_ATOMS: atom_id res chain seq x y z
N MET A 1 -0.54 -15.17 8.73
CA MET A 1 0.01 -13.90 9.25
C MET A 1 -1.10 -12.99 9.74
N LYS A 2 -0.80 -12.04 10.66
CA LYS A 2 -1.67 -10.90 10.99
C LYS A 2 -1.05 -9.64 10.41
N ILE A 3 -1.84 -8.82 9.70
CA ILE A 3 -1.36 -7.65 8.97
C ILE A 3 -2.39 -6.51 8.99
N SER A 4 -1.92 -5.26 9.12
CA SER A 4 -2.75 -4.05 9.00
C SER A 4 -2.45 -3.37 7.66
N LEU A 5 -3.47 -3.21 6.80
CA LEU A 5 -3.37 -2.48 5.53
C LEU A 5 -3.68 -1.01 5.76
N ILE A 6 -2.79 -0.15 5.32
CA ILE A 6 -2.77 1.29 5.61
C ILE A 6 -3.22 2.05 4.37
N GLN A 7 -4.48 2.55 4.37
CA GLN A 7 -5.15 3.12 3.20
C GLN A 7 -5.69 4.54 3.45
N PRO A 8 -4.92 5.60 3.31
CA PRO A 8 -5.49 6.95 3.18
C PRO A 8 -6.34 7.06 1.92
N SER A 9 -7.47 7.73 2.02
CA SER A 9 -8.39 7.94 0.90
C SER A 9 -8.96 9.35 0.91
N ARG A 10 -9.13 9.95 -0.26
CA ARG A 10 -9.80 11.23 -0.45
C ARG A 10 -10.60 11.24 -1.75
N ASN A 11 -11.93 11.43 -1.63
CA ASN A 11 -12.83 11.46 -2.78
C ASN A 11 -12.63 10.27 -3.72
N ASN A 12 -12.55 9.08 -3.15
CA ASN A 12 -12.15 7.86 -3.88
C ASN A 12 -13.01 6.65 -3.49
N LEU A 13 -14.24 6.88 -3.03
CA LEU A 13 -15.13 5.87 -2.46
C LEU A 13 -15.34 4.67 -3.38
N LYS A 14 -15.49 4.90 -4.69
CA LYS A 14 -15.69 3.83 -5.67
C LYS A 14 -14.54 2.81 -5.66
N TYR A 15 -13.31 3.31 -5.70
CA TYR A 15 -12.12 2.47 -5.69
C TYR A 15 -11.90 1.83 -4.30
N LEU A 16 -12.16 2.58 -3.22
CA LEU A 16 -12.02 2.07 -1.86
C LEU A 16 -12.97 0.87 -1.61
N LYS A 17 -14.21 0.93 -2.09
CA LYS A 17 -15.14 -0.21 -2.04
C LYS A 17 -14.63 -1.42 -2.82
N TRP A 18 -14.18 -1.20 -4.04
CA TRP A 18 -13.62 -2.24 -4.89
C TRP A 18 -12.37 -2.89 -4.28
N SER A 19 -11.48 -2.09 -3.73
CA SER A 19 -10.29 -2.56 -3.01
C SER A 19 -10.66 -3.36 -1.76
N TYR A 20 -11.61 -2.87 -0.96
CA TYR A 20 -12.13 -3.56 0.22
C TYR A 20 -12.66 -4.95 -0.13
N ASP A 21 -13.53 -5.04 -1.14
CA ASP A 21 -14.11 -6.30 -1.59
C ASP A 21 -13.03 -7.28 -2.07
N ALA A 22 -12.04 -6.80 -2.81
CA ALA A 22 -10.90 -7.58 -3.26
C ALA A 22 -10.07 -8.13 -2.10
N ILE A 23 -9.78 -7.30 -1.09
CA ILE A 23 -9.03 -7.70 0.10
C ILE A 23 -9.80 -8.80 0.84
N ARG A 24 -11.08 -8.59 1.14
CA ARG A 24 -11.89 -9.58 1.88
C ARG A 24 -12.05 -10.89 1.12
N LYS A 25 -12.16 -10.84 -0.21
CA LYS A 25 -12.24 -12.01 -1.08
C LYS A 25 -10.93 -12.82 -1.10
N ASN A 26 -9.78 -12.13 -1.13
CA ASN A 26 -8.49 -12.74 -1.46
C ASN A 26 -7.49 -12.77 -0.30
N GLN A 27 -7.90 -12.41 0.92
CA GLN A 27 -7.02 -12.40 2.09
C GLN A 27 -6.54 -13.80 2.54
N GLY A 28 -7.10 -14.87 2.00
CA GLY A 28 -6.72 -16.25 2.36
C GLY A 28 -6.91 -16.55 3.86
N ASN A 29 -5.96 -17.26 4.42
CA ASN A 29 -5.97 -17.63 5.86
C ASN A 29 -5.34 -16.56 6.78
N HIS A 30 -5.15 -15.32 6.27
CA HIS A 30 -4.55 -14.25 7.04
C HIS A 30 -5.61 -13.45 7.82
N THR A 31 -5.22 -12.91 8.98
CA THR A 31 -6.03 -11.91 9.69
C THR A 31 -5.64 -10.54 9.16
N VAL A 32 -6.54 -9.92 8.42
CA VAL A 32 -6.30 -8.64 7.76
C VAL A 32 -7.14 -7.55 8.40
N GLN A 33 -6.49 -6.61 9.10
CA GLN A 33 -7.10 -5.35 9.50
C GLN A 33 -6.97 -4.35 8.34
N ILE A 34 -8.07 -3.71 7.95
CA ILE A 34 -8.08 -2.60 7.00
C ILE A 34 -8.18 -1.30 7.79
N CYS A 35 -7.17 -0.44 7.68
CA CYS A 35 -7.09 0.85 8.36
C CYS A 35 -7.26 1.97 7.34
N VAL A 36 -8.35 2.71 7.40
CA VAL A 36 -8.66 3.80 6.47
C VAL A 36 -8.53 5.15 7.16
N ALA A 37 -7.89 6.12 6.50
CA ALA A 37 -7.98 7.52 6.89
C ALA A 37 -8.73 8.30 5.80
N ASP A 38 -9.90 8.82 6.14
CA ASP A 38 -10.64 9.71 5.24
C ASP A 38 -10.07 11.13 5.35
N ASP A 39 -9.47 11.61 4.26
CA ASP A 39 -8.83 12.92 4.19
C ASP A 39 -9.82 14.02 3.77
N ALA A 40 -10.86 14.23 4.58
CA ALA A 40 -11.91 15.22 4.37
C ALA A 40 -12.63 15.04 3.01
N SER A 41 -13.08 13.82 2.72
CA SER A 41 -13.85 13.51 1.52
C SER A 41 -15.25 14.12 1.56
N THR A 42 -15.84 14.29 0.35
CA THR A 42 -17.19 14.82 0.16
C THR A 42 -18.08 13.86 -0.65
N ASP A 43 -17.60 12.65 -0.94
CA ASP A 43 -18.23 11.65 -1.80
C ASP A 43 -18.95 10.52 -1.04
N GLY A 44 -19.10 10.66 0.29
CA GLY A 44 -19.70 9.64 1.15
C GLY A 44 -18.72 8.60 1.68
N THR A 45 -17.41 8.85 1.55
CA THR A 45 -16.35 7.94 2.07
C THR A 45 -16.49 7.74 3.56
N TRP A 46 -16.69 8.82 4.36
CA TRP A 46 -16.78 8.70 5.81
C TRP A 46 -18.00 7.92 6.27
N GLU A 47 -19.15 8.17 5.70
CA GLU A 47 -20.40 7.46 6.01
C GLU A 47 -20.25 5.96 5.74
N TRP A 48 -19.60 5.61 4.63
CA TRP A 48 -19.29 4.22 4.30
C TRP A 48 -18.31 3.61 5.29
N CYS A 49 -17.28 4.33 5.70
CA CYS A 49 -16.33 3.86 6.72
C CYS A 49 -17.03 3.58 8.05
N GLN A 50 -17.93 4.48 8.48
CA GLN A 50 -18.72 4.28 9.70
C GLN A 50 -19.59 3.03 9.65
N GLU A 51 -20.18 2.74 8.48
CA GLU A 51 -20.95 1.52 8.27
C GLU A 51 -20.05 0.27 8.33
N ARG A 52 -18.87 0.30 7.71
CA ARG A 52 -17.92 -0.81 7.74
C ARG A 52 -17.43 -1.09 9.15
N MET A 53 -17.08 -0.10 9.94
CA MET A 53 -16.67 -0.26 11.33
C MET A 53 -17.74 -0.96 12.20
N LYS A 54 -19.03 -0.82 11.88
CA LYS A 54 -20.13 -1.51 12.59
C LYS A 54 -20.24 -2.98 12.18
N ASN A 55 -19.92 -3.32 10.94
CA ASN A 55 -20.21 -4.60 10.32
C ASN A 55 -18.99 -5.50 10.13
N ASP A 56 -17.78 -4.95 10.25
CA ASP A 56 -16.52 -5.66 10.09
C ASP A 56 -15.57 -5.33 11.24
N LYS A 57 -15.39 -6.28 12.15
CA LYS A 57 -14.53 -6.13 13.33
C LYS A 57 -13.04 -5.92 13.03
N HIS A 58 -12.63 -6.16 11.79
CA HIS A 58 -11.27 -5.96 11.32
C HIS A 58 -11.16 -4.75 10.39
N PHE A 59 -12.11 -3.84 10.46
CA PHE A 59 -12.06 -2.56 9.75
C PHE A 59 -12.04 -1.42 10.77
N SER A 60 -11.08 -0.53 10.62
CA SER A 60 -10.92 0.65 11.48
C SER A 60 -10.73 1.88 10.60
N ALA A 61 -11.33 3.00 10.98
CA ALA A 61 -11.16 4.23 10.23
C ALA A 61 -11.03 5.45 11.13
N ILE A 62 -10.30 6.46 10.65
CA ILE A 62 -10.21 7.79 11.23
C ILE A 62 -10.61 8.86 10.21
N LEU A 63 -11.20 9.95 10.71
CA LEU A 63 -11.56 11.10 9.91
C LEU A 63 -10.53 12.22 10.10
N ASN A 64 -10.11 12.82 9.00
CA ASN A 64 -9.51 14.14 9.02
C ASN A 64 -10.64 15.19 9.03
N ASP A 65 -10.93 15.75 10.17
CA ASP A 65 -11.97 16.76 10.39
C ASP A 65 -11.46 18.20 10.33
N THR A 66 -10.20 18.40 9.93
CA THR A 66 -9.60 19.75 9.86
C THR A 66 -10.16 20.63 8.74
N GLY A 67 -10.95 20.05 7.83
CA GLY A 67 -11.45 20.72 6.62
C GLY A 67 -10.38 21.00 5.57
N LYS A 68 -9.13 20.61 5.80
CA LYS A 68 -8.01 20.74 4.86
C LYS A 68 -7.42 19.38 4.55
N ARG A 69 -6.90 19.22 3.34
CA ARG A 69 -6.15 18.01 2.97
C ARG A 69 -4.88 17.88 3.81
N LEU A 70 -4.70 16.76 4.49
CA LEU A 70 -3.46 16.41 5.20
C LEU A 70 -2.50 15.62 4.30
N GLY A 71 -3.03 14.77 3.43
CA GLY A 71 -2.27 13.98 2.47
C GLY A 71 -1.66 12.70 3.05
N HIS A 72 -1.03 11.95 2.16
CA HIS A 72 -0.55 10.60 2.43
C HIS A 72 0.48 10.55 3.56
N THR A 73 1.47 11.45 3.53
CA THR A 73 2.57 11.53 4.49
C THR A 73 2.08 11.51 5.94
N ILE A 74 1.16 12.41 6.27
CA ILE A 74 0.61 12.53 7.62
C ILE A 74 -0.31 11.35 7.96
N LEU A 75 -1.13 10.93 6.99
CA LEU A 75 -2.17 9.94 7.25
C LEU A 75 -1.63 8.51 7.32
N TYR A 76 -0.56 8.18 6.59
CA TYR A 76 0.14 6.90 6.78
C TYR A 76 0.65 6.79 8.21
N ASP A 77 1.32 7.81 8.71
CA ASP A 77 1.89 7.82 10.06
C ASP A 77 0.80 7.72 11.15
N ARG A 78 -0.30 8.46 10.98
CA ARG A 78 -1.43 8.37 11.89
C ARG A 78 -2.04 6.95 11.89
N LEU A 79 -2.25 6.36 10.73
CA LEU A 79 -2.80 5.01 10.64
C LEU A 79 -1.86 3.97 11.24
N VAL A 80 -0.56 4.05 10.99
CA VAL A 80 0.42 3.12 11.57
C VAL A 80 0.49 3.26 13.08
N ASN A 81 0.55 4.49 13.61
CA ASN A 81 0.80 4.72 15.03
C ASN A 81 -0.46 4.66 15.90
N GLU A 82 -1.60 5.14 15.39
CA GLU A 82 -2.83 5.32 16.16
C GLU A 82 -3.86 4.20 15.95
N VAL A 83 -3.85 3.51 14.77
CA VAL A 83 -4.93 2.62 14.34
C VAL A 83 -4.49 1.18 14.12
N ALA A 84 -3.32 0.95 13.52
CA ALA A 84 -2.84 -0.39 13.20
C ALA A 84 -2.60 -1.22 14.46
N GLU A 85 -3.26 -2.39 14.53
CA GLU A 85 -3.18 -3.31 15.68
C GLU A 85 -2.08 -4.37 15.53
N HIS A 86 -1.60 -4.59 14.32
CA HIS A 86 -0.67 -5.68 14.01
C HIS A 86 0.77 -5.19 13.82
N ASP A 87 1.72 -6.06 14.13
CA ASP A 87 3.15 -5.79 14.00
C ASP A 87 3.58 -5.63 12.54
N VAL A 88 2.92 -6.32 11.62
CA VAL A 88 3.14 -6.14 10.18
C VAL A 88 2.13 -5.13 9.66
N CYS A 89 2.62 -4.07 9.04
CA CYS A 89 1.81 -3.09 8.33
C CYS A 89 2.14 -3.13 6.83
N MET A 90 1.19 -2.74 5.99
CA MET A 90 1.42 -2.61 4.55
C MET A 90 0.78 -1.32 4.03
N ILE A 91 1.60 -0.44 3.46
CA ILE A 91 1.09 0.69 2.68
C ILE A 91 0.34 0.13 1.47
N TYR A 92 -0.92 0.51 1.32
CA TYR A 92 -1.80 -0.05 0.31
C TYR A 92 -2.74 1.03 -0.23
N HIS A 93 -2.82 1.17 -1.55
CA HIS A 93 -3.66 2.21 -2.15
C HIS A 93 -5.10 1.74 -2.36
N ALA A 94 -6.04 2.68 -2.32
CA ALA A 94 -7.47 2.39 -2.50
C ALA A 94 -7.84 1.92 -3.94
N ASP A 95 -6.97 2.15 -4.92
CA ASP A 95 -7.12 1.74 -6.31
C ASP A 95 -6.35 0.46 -6.68
N MET A 96 -6.12 -0.41 -5.67
CA MET A 96 -5.47 -1.69 -5.85
C MET A 96 -6.40 -2.87 -5.59
N TYR A 97 -6.31 -3.90 -6.42
CA TYR A 97 -6.93 -5.21 -6.25
C TYR A 97 -5.89 -6.19 -5.72
N LEU A 98 -6.11 -6.73 -4.54
CA LEU A 98 -5.24 -7.77 -3.96
C LEU A 98 -5.48 -9.09 -4.69
N CYS A 99 -4.47 -9.63 -5.36
CA CYS A 99 -4.59 -10.92 -6.02
C CYS A 99 -4.53 -12.09 -5.01
N PRO A 100 -5.18 -13.23 -5.29
CA PRO A 100 -5.04 -14.43 -4.47
C PRO A 100 -3.57 -14.84 -4.30
N GLY A 101 -3.18 -15.28 -3.10
CA GLY A 101 -1.80 -15.69 -2.77
C GLY A 101 -0.83 -14.53 -2.51
N ALA A 102 -1.24 -13.28 -2.71
CA ALA A 102 -0.36 -12.13 -2.49
C ALA A 102 0.15 -12.02 -1.05
N LEU A 103 -0.71 -12.27 -0.06
CA LEU A 103 -0.31 -12.23 1.35
C LEU A 103 0.55 -13.43 1.77
N ASP A 104 0.40 -14.59 1.12
CA ASP A 104 1.31 -15.73 1.32
C ASP A 104 2.73 -15.38 0.84
N ALA A 105 2.85 -14.69 -0.29
CA ALA A 105 4.12 -14.20 -0.80
C ALA A 105 4.77 -13.15 0.13
N ILE A 106 4.00 -12.25 0.72
CA ILE A 106 4.49 -11.33 1.76
C ILE A 106 4.97 -12.13 2.97
N GLU A 107 4.14 -13.05 3.48
CA GLU A 107 4.47 -13.85 4.66
C GLU A 107 5.77 -14.65 4.50
N LYS A 108 6.00 -15.23 3.32
CA LYS A 108 7.21 -15.98 2.97
C LYS A 108 8.51 -15.19 3.25
N HIS A 109 8.51 -13.89 3.01
CA HIS A 109 9.69 -13.04 3.18
C HIS A 109 9.73 -12.25 4.48
N MET A 110 8.55 -11.97 5.08
CA MET A 110 8.48 -11.29 6.39
C MET A 110 8.90 -12.20 7.55
N TYR A 111 8.85 -13.52 7.35
CA TYR A 111 9.24 -14.50 8.37
C TYR A 111 10.31 -15.43 7.82
N THR A 112 11.37 -15.65 8.60
CA THR A 112 12.37 -16.68 8.33
C THR A 112 11.98 -17.93 9.08
N THR A 113 11.85 -19.06 8.38
CA THR A 113 11.71 -20.36 9.00
C THR A 113 13.12 -20.90 9.28
N ILE A 114 13.46 -21.14 10.53
CA ILE A 114 14.66 -21.89 10.88
C ILE A 114 14.22 -23.33 11.10
N ASP A 115 14.75 -24.25 10.31
CA ASP A 115 14.60 -25.70 10.54
C ASP A 115 15.32 -26.09 11.83
N ALA A 116 14.67 -25.85 12.97
CA ALA A 116 15.13 -26.26 14.28
C ALA A 116 14.33 -27.50 14.72
N GLY A 117 14.52 -28.63 14.03
CA GLY A 117 13.85 -29.88 14.37
C GLY A 117 12.31 -29.85 14.18
N ASP A 118 11.62 -30.85 14.72
CA ASP A 118 10.18 -31.13 14.51
C ASP A 118 9.18 -30.01 14.88
N ASN A 119 9.63 -28.85 15.40
CA ASN A 119 8.75 -27.78 15.90
C ASN A 119 8.82 -26.46 15.07
N GLY A 120 9.51 -26.39 13.96
CA GLY A 120 9.61 -25.28 13.01
C GLY A 120 9.26 -23.89 13.59
N GLU A 121 10.15 -23.26 14.38
CA GLU A 121 9.89 -21.93 14.91
C GLU A 121 10.01 -20.87 13.79
N ARG A 122 9.01 -20.02 13.68
CA ARG A 122 9.01 -18.89 12.73
C ARG A 122 9.57 -17.65 13.41
N TRP A 123 10.63 -17.10 12.84
CA TRP A 123 11.27 -15.89 13.35
C TRP A 123 10.95 -14.69 12.45
N LYS A 124 10.83 -13.51 13.05
CA LYS A 124 10.70 -12.25 12.30
C LYS A 124 11.98 -12.02 11.49
N SER A 125 11.85 -11.81 10.18
CA SER A 125 12.93 -11.27 9.34
C SER A 125 13.13 -9.80 9.69
N LYS A 126 14.07 -9.50 10.57
CA LYS A 126 14.33 -8.13 11.02
C LYS A 126 14.80 -7.26 9.86
N LYS A 127 14.41 -5.98 9.89
CA LYS A 127 14.83 -4.95 8.93
C LYS A 127 14.60 -5.39 7.48
N THR A 128 13.41 -5.87 7.20
CA THR A 128 13.01 -6.29 5.85
C THR A 128 11.71 -5.60 5.46
N ILE A 129 11.69 -5.03 4.27
CA ILE A 129 10.49 -4.52 3.60
C ILE A 129 10.22 -5.40 2.38
N VAL A 130 8.96 -5.81 2.20
CA VAL A 130 8.53 -6.67 1.10
C VAL A 130 7.46 -5.97 0.29
N SER A 131 7.70 -5.75 -1.01
CA SER A 131 6.70 -5.23 -1.93
C SER A 131 6.16 -6.33 -2.85
N LEU A 132 4.89 -6.19 -3.23
CA LEU A 132 4.26 -7.01 -4.26
C LEU A 132 4.58 -6.45 -5.66
N THR A 133 4.58 -7.32 -6.65
CA THR A 133 4.69 -6.88 -8.05
C THR A 133 3.34 -6.33 -8.51
N ARG A 134 3.38 -5.15 -9.13
CA ARG A 134 2.19 -4.51 -9.70
C ARG A 134 1.91 -5.04 -11.10
N ILE A 135 0.64 -5.28 -11.39
CA ILE A 135 0.09 -5.43 -12.73
C ILE A 135 -0.67 -4.15 -13.02
N GLU A 136 -0.32 -3.46 -14.10
CA GLU A 136 -0.88 -2.14 -14.43
C GLU A 136 -1.37 -2.08 -15.88
N PRO A 137 -2.44 -1.33 -16.18
CA PRO A 137 -2.82 -1.05 -17.55
C PRO A 137 -1.73 -0.22 -18.24
N PRO A 138 -1.60 -0.30 -19.59
CA PRO A 138 -0.53 0.39 -20.34
C PRO A 138 -0.78 1.90 -20.46
N LEU A 139 -0.98 2.58 -19.32
CA LEU A 139 -1.16 4.04 -19.22
C LEU A 139 0.13 4.77 -18.88
N HIS A 140 1.12 4.06 -18.39
CA HIS A 140 2.43 4.55 -18.05
C HIS A 140 3.51 3.79 -18.82
N PRO A 141 4.71 4.38 -18.99
CA PRO A 141 5.84 3.65 -19.57
C PRO A 141 6.09 2.31 -18.86
N ASP A 142 6.58 1.34 -19.60
CA ASP A 142 7.03 0.07 -19.04
C ASP A 142 8.20 0.28 -18.08
N GLY A 143 8.37 -0.66 -17.15
CA GLY A 143 9.44 -0.64 -16.15
C GLY A 143 9.72 -2.06 -15.64
N PRO A 144 10.97 -2.31 -15.21
CA PRO A 144 11.39 -3.64 -14.76
C PRO A 144 10.69 -4.12 -13.48
N GLU A 145 9.99 -3.20 -12.78
CA GLU A 145 9.35 -3.45 -11.49
C GLU A 145 7.86 -3.83 -11.59
N LYS A 146 7.31 -3.95 -12.79
CA LYS A 146 5.88 -4.17 -13.00
C LYS A 146 5.59 -5.02 -14.24
N ILE A 147 4.33 -5.37 -14.37
CA ILE A 147 3.80 -6.10 -15.53
C ILE A 147 2.75 -5.21 -16.19
N LEU A 148 2.91 -4.89 -17.46
CA LEU A 148 1.87 -4.22 -18.23
C LEU A 148 0.86 -5.24 -18.75
N TRP A 149 -0.39 -5.09 -18.32
CA TRP A 149 -1.50 -5.90 -18.79
C TRP A 149 -2.80 -5.09 -18.68
N ASP A 150 -3.58 -5.03 -19.76
CA ASP A 150 -4.82 -4.25 -19.80
C ASP A 150 -5.98 -5.02 -19.18
N GLY A 151 -6.15 -4.85 -17.87
CA GLY A 151 -7.28 -5.37 -17.10
C GLY A 151 -8.42 -4.38 -16.89
N GLY A 152 -8.41 -3.25 -17.59
CA GLY A 152 -9.33 -2.13 -17.36
C GLY A 152 -8.71 -1.02 -16.52
N VAL A 153 -9.34 0.15 -16.54
CA VAL A 153 -8.87 1.38 -15.86
C VAL A 153 -9.87 1.92 -14.85
N GLU A 154 -11.02 1.27 -14.74
CA GLU A 154 -12.08 1.58 -13.79
C GLU A 154 -12.61 0.27 -13.17
N PRO A 155 -13.12 0.28 -11.91
CA PRO A 155 -13.65 -0.92 -11.27
C PRO A 155 -14.69 -1.68 -12.07
N GLU A 156 -15.55 -0.94 -12.79
CA GLU A 156 -16.62 -1.52 -13.61
C GLU A 156 -16.10 -2.19 -14.91
N GLU A 157 -14.91 -1.84 -15.35
CA GLU A 157 -14.25 -2.39 -16.53
C GLU A 157 -13.28 -3.52 -16.19
N PHE A 158 -13.11 -3.81 -14.89
CA PHE A 158 -12.07 -4.73 -14.41
C PHE A 158 -12.30 -6.17 -14.87
N LYS A 159 -11.33 -6.70 -15.61
CA LYS A 159 -11.34 -8.06 -16.18
C LYS A 159 -10.84 -9.09 -15.17
N GLU A 160 -11.53 -9.21 -14.01
CA GLU A 160 -11.07 -10.06 -12.90
C GLU A 160 -10.82 -11.51 -13.32
N ALA A 161 -11.77 -12.15 -13.99
CA ALA A 161 -11.65 -13.56 -14.39
C ALA A 161 -10.46 -13.80 -15.32
N GLU A 162 -10.21 -12.86 -16.22
CA GLU A 162 -9.08 -12.92 -17.15
C GLU A 162 -7.74 -12.70 -16.41
N LEU A 163 -7.67 -11.74 -15.47
CA LEU A 163 -6.51 -11.56 -14.62
C LEU A 163 -6.19 -12.84 -13.86
N LEU A 164 -7.17 -13.43 -13.19
CA LEU A 164 -6.97 -14.64 -12.38
C LEU A 164 -6.46 -15.82 -13.23
N SER A 165 -6.95 -15.96 -14.46
CA SER A 165 -6.47 -17.00 -15.39
C SER A 165 -5.02 -16.78 -15.87
N ASN A 166 -4.54 -15.55 -15.84
CA ASN A 166 -3.18 -15.19 -16.26
C ASN A 166 -2.15 -15.14 -15.12
N LEU A 167 -2.56 -15.18 -13.84
CA LEU A 167 -1.63 -15.05 -12.73
C LEU A 167 -0.48 -16.07 -12.77
N SER A 168 -0.76 -17.31 -13.13
CA SER A 168 0.27 -18.35 -13.25
C SER A 168 1.33 -18.03 -14.31
N LYS A 169 0.99 -17.27 -15.35
CA LYS A 169 1.93 -16.82 -16.38
C LYS A 169 2.82 -15.68 -15.91
N PHE A 170 2.33 -14.89 -14.98
CA PHE A 170 3.06 -13.76 -14.40
C PHE A 170 3.99 -14.19 -13.26
N THR A 171 3.62 -15.29 -12.57
CA THR A 171 4.39 -15.81 -11.43
C THR A 171 5.77 -16.29 -11.87
N GLN A 172 6.79 -15.80 -11.17
CA GLN A 172 8.17 -16.25 -11.33
C GLN A 172 8.64 -16.77 -9.98
N GLN A 173 8.62 -18.12 -9.87
CA GLN A 173 8.90 -18.83 -8.63
C GLN A 173 10.28 -18.45 -8.06
N ASP A 174 10.34 -18.17 -6.76
CA ASP A 174 11.55 -17.79 -5.99
C ASP A 174 12.28 -16.55 -6.50
N LYS A 175 11.71 -15.84 -7.50
CA LYS A 175 12.31 -14.60 -7.98
C LYS A 175 12.02 -13.44 -7.05
N THR A 176 13.10 -12.75 -6.68
CA THR A 176 13.03 -11.46 -5.98
C THR A 176 13.91 -10.42 -6.68
N THR A 177 13.51 -9.16 -6.55
CA THR A 177 14.29 -7.99 -6.97
C THR A 177 14.37 -6.99 -5.81
N GLU A 178 15.23 -5.99 -5.91
CA GLU A 178 15.39 -4.98 -4.85
C GLU A 178 14.43 -3.79 -4.98
N GLY A 179 13.54 -3.80 -5.98
CA GLY A 179 12.57 -2.72 -6.20
C GLY A 179 11.60 -2.58 -5.03
N ILE A 180 11.27 -1.33 -4.67
CA ILE A 180 10.19 -1.04 -3.73
C ILE A 180 9.22 -0.05 -4.32
N PHE A 181 7.97 -0.47 -4.31
CA PHE A 181 6.83 0.35 -4.72
C PHE A 181 5.61 -0.08 -3.90
N ALA A 182 4.67 0.83 -3.67
CA ALA A 182 3.40 0.41 -3.07
C ALA A 182 2.71 -0.67 -3.94
N PRO A 183 2.14 -1.73 -3.32
CA PRO A 183 2.06 -1.91 -1.88
C PRO A 183 3.35 -2.52 -1.31
N TRP A 184 3.75 -2.08 -0.14
CA TRP A 184 4.92 -2.61 0.55
C TRP A 184 4.63 -2.85 2.04
N ALA A 185 5.02 -4.04 2.52
CA ALA A 185 4.86 -4.48 3.90
C ALA A 185 6.15 -4.28 4.68
N PHE A 186 6.01 -3.92 5.96
CA PHE A 186 7.10 -3.61 6.87
C PHE A 186 6.74 -3.95 8.31
N TRP A 187 7.74 -4.05 9.17
CA TRP A 187 7.53 -4.14 10.61
C TRP A 187 7.21 -2.76 11.17
N LYS A 188 6.12 -2.65 11.91
CA LYS A 188 5.73 -1.40 12.60
C LYS A 188 6.85 -0.84 13.45
N SER A 189 7.61 -1.71 14.14
CA SER A 189 8.77 -1.32 14.93
C SER A 189 9.88 -0.65 14.11
N ASP A 190 10.15 -1.15 12.90
CA ASP A 190 11.20 -0.60 12.04
C ASP A 190 10.79 0.77 11.47
N PHE A 191 9.49 0.93 11.16
CA PHE A 191 8.91 2.21 10.75
C PHE A 191 9.02 3.25 11.88
N GLN A 192 8.72 2.85 13.11
CA GLN A 192 8.81 3.72 14.28
C GLN A 192 10.27 4.06 14.63
N GLU A 193 11.20 3.12 14.43
CA GLU A 193 12.65 3.33 14.67
C GLU A 193 13.20 4.48 13.81
N ILE A 194 12.75 4.60 12.55
CA ILE A 194 13.18 5.70 11.66
C ILE A 194 12.35 6.97 11.80
N GLY A 195 11.33 6.97 12.66
CA GLY A 195 10.46 8.14 12.91
C GLY A 195 9.33 8.34 11.91
N GLY A 196 9.00 7.32 11.08
CA GLY A 196 7.93 7.42 10.08
C GLY A 196 8.29 8.32 8.89
N HIS A 197 7.28 8.89 8.22
CA HIS A 197 7.49 9.85 7.13
C HIS A 197 7.87 11.23 7.67
N ASP A 198 8.63 11.99 6.89
CA ASP A 198 8.90 13.39 7.21
C ASP A 198 7.67 14.25 6.81
N PRO A 199 7.02 14.93 7.78
CA PRO A 199 5.84 15.74 7.52
C PRO A 199 6.09 16.92 6.56
N LEU A 200 7.34 17.27 6.31
CA LEU A 200 7.70 18.29 5.34
C LEU A 200 7.32 17.90 3.90
N TYR A 201 7.15 16.61 3.61
CA TYR A 201 6.67 16.13 2.31
C TYR A 201 5.13 16.09 2.18
N ALA A 202 4.40 16.55 3.21
CA ALA A 202 2.94 16.64 3.12
C ALA A 202 2.50 17.74 2.11
N PRO A 203 1.38 17.57 1.41
CA PRO A 203 0.45 16.44 1.48
C PRO A 203 0.90 15.20 0.70
N GLN A 204 1.85 15.32 -0.21
CA GLN A 204 2.43 14.22 -1.01
C GLN A 204 3.62 14.71 -1.84
N SER A 205 4.34 13.75 -2.42
CA SER A 205 5.46 13.88 -3.35
C SER A 205 6.82 13.85 -2.68
N LYS A 206 7.65 12.92 -3.19
CA LYS A 206 8.99 12.59 -2.68
C LYS A 206 9.03 11.93 -1.30
N GLU A 207 7.89 11.76 -0.61
CA GLU A 207 7.79 11.05 0.66
C GLU A 207 8.31 9.61 0.56
N ASP A 208 7.97 8.91 -0.54
CA ASP A 208 8.47 7.54 -0.80
C ASP A 208 10.00 7.52 -0.93
N SER A 209 10.56 8.46 -1.69
CA SER A 209 12.02 8.51 -1.89
C SER A 209 12.76 8.79 -0.59
N ASP A 210 12.22 9.69 0.25
CA ASP A 210 12.80 10.02 1.54
C ASP A 210 12.75 8.83 2.50
N ILE A 211 11.56 8.24 2.70
CA ILE A 211 11.41 7.15 3.67
C ILE A 211 12.22 5.91 3.26
N PHE A 212 12.28 5.57 1.97
CA PHE A 212 13.10 4.45 1.50
C PHE A 212 14.59 4.70 1.69
N ASN A 213 15.06 5.93 1.47
CA ASN A 213 16.44 6.28 1.76
C ASN A 213 16.78 6.14 3.24
N ARG A 214 15.89 6.59 4.15
CA ARG A 214 16.09 6.43 5.59
C ARG A 214 16.04 4.97 6.04
N PHE A 215 15.16 4.15 5.49
CA PHE A 215 15.17 2.70 5.70
C PHE A 215 16.48 2.07 5.22
N HIS A 216 16.96 2.44 4.03
CA HIS A 216 18.23 1.94 3.49
C HIS A 216 19.41 2.28 4.41
N LEU A 217 19.49 3.54 4.85
CA LEU A 217 20.54 3.99 5.79
C LEU A 217 20.45 3.28 7.15
N ASN A 218 19.27 2.83 7.55
CA ASN A 218 19.04 2.03 8.76
C ASN A 218 19.30 0.53 8.55
N GLY A 219 19.82 0.13 7.39
CA GLY A 219 20.19 -1.26 7.07
C GLY A 219 19.00 -2.17 6.75
N VAL A 220 17.85 -1.60 6.32
CA VAL A 220 16.68 -2.38 5.91
C VAL A 220 16.95 -3.01 4.55
N LYS A 221 16.64 -4.32 4.43
CA LYS A 221 16.67 -5.05 3.17
C LYS A 221 15.35 -4.87 2.43
N PHE A 222 15.45 -4.58 1.14
CA PHE A 222 14.31 -4.44 0.25
C PHE A 222 14.12 -5.68 -0.61
N ILE A 223 12.90 -6.19 -0.67
CA ILE A 223 12.53 -7.36 -1.46
C ILE A 223 11.25 -7.04 -2.23
N GLN A 224 11.29 -7.07 -3.53
CA GLN A 224 10.10 -7.18 -4.35
C GLN A 224 9.90 -8.65 -4.73
N THR A 225 8.77 -9.25 -4.37
CA THR A 225 8.44 -10.64 -4.73
C THR A 225 7.69 -10.70 -6.06
N TRP A 226 8.07 -11.68 -6.91
CA TRP A 226 7.40 -11.98 -8.17
C TRP A 226 6.45 -13.19 -8.09
N GLU A 227 6.04 -13.53 -6.87
CA GLU A 227 5.05 -14.56 -6.57
C GLU A 227 3.70 -13.99 -6.09
N GLY A 228 3.70 -12.74 -5.65
CA GLY A 228 2.51 -12.04 -5.17
C GLY A 228 2.24 -10.75 -5.94
N PHE A 229 0.97 -10.52 -6.28
CA PHE A 229 0.57 -9.45 -7.18
C PHE A 229 -0.56 -8.60 -6.64
N VAL A 230 -0.59 -7.36 -7.10
CA VAL A 230 -1.78 -6.50 -7.08
C VAL A 230 -2.05 -5.99 -8.49
N TYR A 231 -3.33 -5.83 -8.84
CA TYR A 231 -3.70 -5.02 -9.99
C TYR A 231 -3.88 -3.57 -9.52
N HIS A 232 -3.22 -2.62 -10.17
CA HIS A 232 -3.24 -1.20 -9.78
C HIS A 232 -3.82 -0.36 -10.91
N MET A 233 -4.92 0.35 -10.64
CA MET A 233 -5.62 1.17 -11.65
C MET A 233 -4.93 2.51 -11.95
N THR A 234 -3.71 2.70 -11.46
CA THR A 234 -2.81 3.81 -11.81
C THR A 234 -3.33 5.21 -11.50
N CYS A 235 -3.54 5.50 -10.23
CA CYS A 235 -3.77 6.86 -9.74
C CYS A 235 -4.98 7.58 -10.36
N ARG A 236 -6.04 6.84 -10.68
CA ARG A 236 -7.23 7.43 -11.28
C ARG A 236 -8.03 8.33 -10.33
N GLY A 237 -7.95 8.09 -9.02
CA GLY A 237 -8.74 8.82 -8.04
C GLY A 237 -8.29 10.29 -7.87
N SER A 238 -7.24 10.53 -7.11
CA SER A 238 -6.86 11.88 -6.67
C SER A 238 -6.13 12.73 -7.72
N ARG A 239 -5.39 12.11 -8.65
CA ARG A 239 -4.64 12.88 -9.67
C ARG A 239 -5.48 13.45 -10.80
N ARG A 240 -6.70 12.99 -10.99
CA ARG A 240 -7.63 13.55 -11.98
C ARG A 240 -8.33 14.81 -11.52
N ASN A 241 -8.48 15.00 -10.22
CA ASN A 241 -9.11 16.21 -9.70
C ASN A 241 -8.06 17.33 -9.63
N THR A 242 -8.12 18.25 -10.57
CA THR A 242 -7.20 19.39 -10.64
C THR A 242 -7.25 20.31 -9.43
N ALA A 243 -8.35 20.28 -8.66
CA ALA A 243 -8.50 21.03 -7.41
C ALA A 243 -7.68 20.43 -6.26
N ASP A 244 -7.33 19.15 -6.32
CA ASP A 244 -6.59 18.42 -5.29
C ASP A 244 -5.08 18.26 -5.62
N LYS A 245 -4.57 18.96 -6.62
CA LYS A 245 -3.14 18.97 -6.97
C LYS A 245 -2.26 19.80 -6.03
N ALA A 246 -2.59 19.85 -4.74
CA ALA A 246 -1.68 20.44 -3.78
C ALA A 246 -0.41 19.59 -3.70
N THR A 247 0.69 20.18 -4.12
CA THR A 247 2.04 19.63 -3.94
C THR A 247 2.54 19.97 -2.53
N SER A 248 3.56 19.25 -2.05
CA SER A 248 4.22 19.66 -0.81
C SER A 248 4.85 21.06 -0.99
N ILE A 249 4.98 21.77 0.12
CA ILE A 249 5.67 23.08 0.11
C ILE A 249 7.09 23.00 -0.48
N TYR A 250 7.71 21.81 -0.42
CA TYR A 250 9.01 21.55 -1.04
C TYR A 250 9.00 21.59 -2.55
N GLN A 251 7.93 21.11 -3.20
CA GLN A 251 7.85 21.13 -4.66
C GLN A 251 7.68 22.54 -5.25
N ASP A 252 7.09 23.45 -4.46
CA ASP A 252 6.83 24.81 -4.85
C ASP A 252 7.89 25.78 -4.26
N SER A 253 8.85 25.27 -3.46
CA SER A 253 9.91 26.14 -2.93
C SER A 253 10.95 26.43 -4.00
N PRO A 254 11.51 27.67 -4.03
CA PRO A 254 12.60 28.01 -4.94
C PRO A 254 13.79 27.06 -4.81
N GLU A 255 14.11 26.62 -3.60
CA GLU A 255 15.20 25.68 -3.32
C GLU A 255 14.97 24.32 -3.97
N TRP A 256 13.74 23.78 -3.87
CA TRP A 256 13.40 22.51 -4.52
C TRP A 256 13.47 22.62 -6.04
N LEU A 257 12.94 23.69 -6.61
CA LEU A 257 12.97 23.95 -8.05
C LEU A 257 14.41 24.10 -8.58
N GLU A 258 15.30 24.67 -7.79
CA GLU A 258 16.71 24.82 -8.17
C GLU A 258 17.48 23.51 -8.12
N GLN A 259 17.19 22.64 -7.13
CA GLN A 259 17.81 21.32 -6.96
C GLN A 259 17.34 20.29 -7.97
N ASN A 260 16.19 20.51 -8.63
CA ASN A 260 15.55 19.55 -9.54
C ASN A 260 15.43 20.08 -10.99
N LYS A 261 16.22 21.09 -11.35
CA LYS A 261 16.47 21.52 -12.72
C LYS A 261 17.50 20.61 -13.39
#